data_e2158fa4bfa5f5df0ebef7ad19721fb7
#
_entry.id   e2158fa4bfa5f5df0ebef7ad19721fb7
#
_cell.length_a   1.000
_cell.length_b   1.000
_cell.length_c   1.000
_cell.angle_alpha   90.00
_cell.angle_beta   90.00
_cell.angle_gamma   90.00
#
_symmetry.space_group_name_H-M   'P 1'
#
loop_
_entity.id
_entity.type
_entity.pdbx_description
1 polymer ?
#
loop_
_entity_poly.entity_id
_entity_poly.type
_entity_poly.pdbx_seq_one_letter_code
_entity_poly.pdbx_strand_id
1 'polypeptide(L)'
;MAVASRCKPGRMRGALCALALALWPVWAGAACRQALVLGLDISGSVDEREYRLQMDGLAAALMNREVQAAFFAIPDLPVRLSVFEWAGLGSQRELVRWTDIRRAGDLADIAARLKSTRQSPREVQTAIGQAMLYGGQSLAGQTDCRRRTLDLSGDGESNIGPAPRDVHAHPALAGVTVNALVIGADAARYLNYTQSEIKQLTAYFETEVIRGADAFVEAAIGFEDFQKAMTRKLLKELETLAVSSLMPPDQRPRQ
;
A
#
# COMPACT_ATOMS: atom_id res chain seq x y z
N MET A 1 -100.66 -1.65 2.75
CA MET A 1 -99.84 -2.80 3.15
C MET A 1 -98.44 -2.64 2.59
N ALA A 2 -97.51 -2.23 3.42
CA ALA A 2 -96.15 -1.98 3.01
C ALA A 2 -95.23 -2.99 3.66
N VAL A 3 -94.46 -3.74 2.86
CA VAL A 3 -93.46 -4.68 3.33
C VAL A 3 -92.11 -4.03 3.24
N ALA A 4 -91.48 -3.80 4.39
CA ALA A 4 -90.13 -3.25 4.50
C ALA A 4 -89.10 -4.38 4.33
N SER A 5 -88.24 -4.21 3.33
CA SER A 5 -87.08 -5.06 3.12
C SER A 5 -85.84 -4.46 3.83
N ARG A 6 -85.31 -5.19 4.81
CA ARG A 6 -84.09 -4.81 5.53
C ARG A 6 -82.84 -5.23 4.74
N CYS A 7 -82.04 -4.26 4.37
CA CYS A 7 -80.71 -4.49 3.82
C CYS A 7 -79.70 -4.75 4.96
N LYS A 8 -78.95 -5.88 4.92
CA LYS A 8 -77.86 -6.21 5.84
C LYS A 8 -76.55 -5.57 5.33
N PRO A 9 -75.78 -4.95 6.19
CA PRO A 9 -74.47 -4.45 5.77
C PRO A 9 -73.43 -5.59 5.68
N GLY A 10 -72.83 -5.77 4.49
CA GLY A 10 -71.71 -6.67 4.25
C GLY A 10 -70.45 -6.14 4.86
N ARG A 11 -69.76 -6.93 5.68
CA ARG A 11 -68.44 -6.67 6.21
C ARG A 11 -67.39 -6.83 5.09
N MET A 12 -66.86 -5.72 4.61
CA MET A 12 -65.66 -5.72 3.78
C MET A 12 -64.45 -6.08 4.65
N ARG A 13 -63.88 -7.29 4.45
CA ARG A 13 -62.60 -7.70 5.01
C ARG A 13 -61.48 -7.11 4.13
N GLY A 14 -60.88 -6.03 4.60
CA GLY A 14 -59.68 -5.48 3.97
C GLY A 14 -58.49 -6.42 4.18
N ALA A 15 -58.03 -7.01 3.10
CA ALA A 15 -56.76 -7.76 3.09
C ALA A 15 -55.62 -6.76 3.04
N LEU A 16 -54.94 -6.57 4.18
CA LEU A 16 -53.62 -5.89 4.22
C LEU A 16 -52.58 -6.85 3.63
N CYS A 17 -52.19 -6.61 2.37
CA CYS A 17 -50.98 -7.21 1.82
C CYS A 17 -49.78 -6.48 2.42
N ALA A 18 -49.14 -7.06 3.45
CA ALA A 18 -47.83 -6.62 3.94
C ALA A 18 -46.79 -6.98 2.91
N LEU A 19 -46.31 -5.95 2.19
CA LEU A 19 -45.17 -6.06 1.26
C LEU A 19 -43.90 -6.20 2.11
N ALA A 20 -43.44 -7.42 2.38
CA ALA A 20 -42.17 -7.69 3.01
C ALA A 20 -41.04 -7.35 2.00
N LEU A 21 -40.47 -6.14 2.09
CA LEU A 21 -39.22 -5.83 1.43
C LEU A 21 -38.10 -6.70 2.05
N ALA A 22 -37.72 -7.75 1.35
CA ALA A 22 -36.54 -8.55 1.66
C ALA A 22 -35.31 -7.69 1.39
N LEU A 23 -34.75 -7.10 2.46
CA LEU A 23 -33.41 -6.50 2.44
C LEU A 23 -32.38 -7.63 2.30
N TRP A 24 -32.07 -8.01 1.07
CA TRP A 24 -30.92 -8.87 0.83
C TRP A 24 -29.66 -8.07 1.18
N PRO A 25 -28.77 -8.63 2.05
CA PRO A 25 -27.48 -8.00 2.28
C PRO A 25 -26.73 -8.00 0.95
N VAL A 26 -26.54 -6.82 0.36
CA VAL A 26 -25.60 -6.65 -0.73
C VAL A 26 -24.23 -6.86 -0.11
N TRP A 27 -23.65 -8.01 -0.32
CA TRP A 27 -22.27 -8.25 0.01
C TRP A 27 -21.44 -7.33 -0.89
N ALA A 28 -20.99 -6.22 -0.34
CA ALA A 28 -20.04 -5.35 -1.02
C ALA A 28 -18.76 -6.15 -1.20
N GLY A 29 -18.59 -6.73 -2.40
CA GLY A 29 -17.33 -7.34 -2.79
C GLY A 29 -16.21 -6.29 -2.70
N ALA A 30 -14.98 -6.72 -2.41
CA ALA A 30 -13.85 -5.80 -2.38
C ALA A 30 -13.75 -5.06 -3.73
N ALA A 31 -13.63 -3.73 -3.68
CA ALA A 31 -13.53 -2.88 -4.88
C ALA A 31 -12.10 -2.84 -5.43
N CYS A 32 -11.09 -3.22 -4.64
CA CYS A 32 -9.71 -3.34 -5.09
C CYS A 32 -9.00 -4.56 -4.47
N ARG A 33 -7.98 -5.04 -5.17
CA ARG A 33 -7.16 -6.17 -4.76
C ARG A 33 -6.24 -5.79 -3.60
N GLN A 34 -5.58 -4.64 -3.72
CA GLN A 34 -4.60 -4.14 -2.77
C GLN A 34 -4.53 -2.61 -2.82
N ALA A 35 -4.54 -1.99 -1.64
CA ALA A 35 -4.04 -0.64 -1.48
C ALA A 35 -2.55 -0.73 -1.12
N LEU A 36 -1.70 -0.22 -2.01
CA LEU A 36 -0.24 -0.17 -1.86
C LEU A 36 0.20 1.28 -1.73
N VAL A 37 0.80 1.65 -0.62
CA VAL A 37 1.43 2.96 -0.44
C VAL A 37 2.94 2.80 -0.33
N LEU A 38 3.67 3.55 -1.16
CA LEU A 38 5.13 3.55 -1.19
C LEU A 38 5.65 4.81 -0.49
N GLY A 39 6.47 4.65 0.53
CA GLY A 39 7.14 5.74 1.24
C GLY A 39 8.63 5.78 0.90
N LEU A 40 9.09 6.89 0.34
CA LEU A 40 10.46 7.08 -0.12
C LEU A 40 11.24 7.95 0.86
N ASP A 41 12.34 7.45 1.38
CA ASP A 41 13.24 8.18 2.27
C ASP A 41 13.94 9.32 1.52
N ILE A 42 13.86 10.52 2.07
CA ILE A 42 14.57 11.71 1.61
C ILE A 42 15.34 12.36 2.75
N SER A 43 15.67 11.62 3.80
CA SER A 43 16.41 12.10 4.97
C SER A 43 17.82 12.61 4.59
N GLY A 44 18.55 13.13 5.56
CA GLY A 44 19.80 13.84 5.31
C GLY A 44 20.91 13.08 4.62
N SER A 45 20.86 11.74 4.63
CA SER A 45 21.77 10.85 3.89
C SER A 45 21.54 10.88 2.38
N VAL A 46 20.28 11.15 1.94
CA VAL A 46 19.88 11.13 0.53
C VAL A 46 20.23 12.47 -0.14
N ASP A 47 21.23 12.48 -0.99
CA ASP A 47 21.59 13.67 -1.78
C ASP A 47 20.66 13.86 -3.01
N GLU A 48 20.84 14.97 -3.75
CA GLU A 48 19.99 15.29 -4.92
C GLU A 48 20.11 14.24 -6.03
N ARG A 49 21.33 13.69 -6.24
CA ARG A 49 21.56 12.63 -7.23
C ARG A 49 20.85 11.33 -6.81
N GLU A 50 21.00 10.94 -5.56
CA GLU A 50 20.35 9.75 -4.97
C GLU A 50 18.83 9.86 -5.00
N TYR A 51 18.32 11.05 -4.66
CA TYR A 51 16.90 11.36 -4.83
C TYR A 51 16.42 11.15 -6.27
N ARG A 52 17.18 11.63 -7.26
CA ARG A 52 16.86 11.41 -8.68
C ARG A 52 16.87 9.93 -9.03
N LEU A 53 17.85 9.17 -8.55
CA LEU A 53 17.94 7.73 -8.76
C LEU A 53 16.72 6.99 -8.18
N GLN A 54 16.23 7.40 -7.02
CA GLN A 54 14.98 6.84 -6.45
C GLN A 54 13.76 7.16 -7.33
N MET A 55 13.55 8.43 -7.67
CA MET A 55 12.38 8.86 -8.45
C MET A 55 12.36 8.23 -9.84
N ASP A 56 13.48 8.28 -10.54
CA ASP A 56 13.63 7.73 -11.89
C ASP A 56 13.61 6.19 -11.86
N GLY A 57 14.19 5.59 -10.81
CA GLY A 57 14.20 4.14 -10.60
C GLY A 57 12.80 3.59 -10.32
N LEU A 58 12.00 4.24 -9.46
CA LEU A 58 10.61 3.85 -9.23
C LEU A 58 9.78 4.05 -10.51
N ALA A 59 9.94 5.17 -11.20
CA ALA A 59 9.26 5.42 -12.48
C ALA A 59 9.59 4.33 -13.51
N ALA A 60 10.85 3.92 -13.61
CA ALA A 60 11.28 2.86 -14.53
C ALA A 60 10.76 1.47 -14.10
N ALA A 61 10.74 1.17 -12.79
CA ALA A 61 10.18 -0.07 -12.26
C ALA A 61 8.68 -0.20 -12.57
N LEU A 62 7.90 0.88 -12.42
CA LEU A 62 6.47 0.91 -12.78
C LEU A 62 6.24 0.73 -14.30
N MET A 63 7.19 1.13 -15.12
CA MET A 63 7.15 0.95 -16.58
C MET A 63 7.72 -0.39 -17.03
N ASN A 64 8.25 -1.23 -16.14
CA ASN A 64 8.69 -2.58 -16.47
C ASN A 64 7.50 -3.44 -16.91
N ARG A 65 7.67 -4.22 -17.98
CA ARG A 65 6.57 -5.01 -18.60
C ARG A 65 6.01 -6.09 -17.67
N GLU A 66 6.87 -6.74 -16.88
CA GLU A 66 6.46 -7.78 -15.93
C GLU A 66 5.70 -7.17 -14.75
N VAL A 67 6.15 -6.02 -14.24
CA VAL A 67 5.46 -5.26 -13.19
C VAL A 67 4.09 -4.81 -13.68
N GLN A 68 3.98 -4.27 -14.90
CA GLN A 68 2.70 -3.91 -15.51
C GLN A 68 1.77 -5.13 -15.63
N ALA A 69 2.29 -6.27 -16.12
CA ALA A 69 1.52 -7.50 -16.21
C ALA A 69 1.00 -7.96 -14.83
N ALA A 70 1.82 -7.83 -13.79
CA ALA A 70 1.42 -8.15 -12.42
C ALA A 70 0.34 -7.18 -11.87
N PHE A 71 0.40 -5.89 -12.19
CA PHE A 71 -0.67 -4.93 -11.87
C PHE A 71 -2.01 -5.32 -12.51
N PHE A 72 -1.99 -5.81 -13.74
CA PHE A 72 -3.19 -6.15 -14.53
C PHE A 72 -3.62 -7.61 -14.43
N ALA A 73 -2.97 -8.42 -13.60
CA ALA A 73 -3.24 -9.86 -13.47
C ALA A 73 -4.70 -10.19 -13.10
N ILE A 74 -5.43 -9.27 -12.45
CA ILE A 74 -6.86 -9.42 -12.11
C ILE A 74 -7.60 -8.15 -12.54
N PRO A 75 -8.18 -8.13 -13.77
CA PRO A 75 -8.75 -6.92 -14.38
C PRO A 75 -9.83 -6.23 -13.55
N ASP A 76 -10.72 -6.99 -12.92
CA ASP A 76 -11.86 -6.47 -12.17
C ASP A 76 -11.51 -6.03 -10.73
N LEU A 77 -10.28 -6.30 -10.28
CA LEU A 77 -9.80 -5.97 -8.95
C LEU A 77 -8.45 -5.23 -9.06
N PRO A 78 -8.46 -3.93 -9.35
CA PRO A 78 -7.23 -3.15 -9.51
C PRO A 78 -6.39 -3.13 -8.24
N VAL A 79 -5.11 -2.85 -8.40
CA VAL A 79 -4.27 -2.34 -7.32
C VAL A 79 -4.47 -0.84 -7.26
N ARG A 80 -4.63 -0.31 -6.05
CA ARG A 80 -4.70 1.13 -5.78
C ARG A 80 -3.34 1.56 -5.25
N LEU A 81 -2.68 2.50 -5.92
CA LEU A 81 -1.33 2.94 -5.61
C LEU A 81 -1.30 4.39 -5.12
N SER A 82 -0.51 4.65 -4.10
CA SER A 82 -0.12 6.00 -3.64
C SER A 82 1.38 6.04 -3.38
N VAL A 83 1.99 7.23 -3.46
CA VAL A 83 3.41 7.43 -3.18
C VAL A 83 3.58 8.68 -2.32
N PHE A 84 4.40 8.60 -1.28
CA PHE A 84 4.82 9.75 -0.48
C PHE A 84 6.32 9.73 -0.24
N GLU A 85 6.89 10.88 0.06
CA GLU A 85 8.26 11.00 0.56
C GLU A 85 8.25 11.34 2.04
N TRP A 86 9.30 10.95 2.76
CA TRP A 86 9.40 11.15 4.20
C TRP A 86 10.85 11.36 4.65
N ALA A 87 11.03 12.08 5.79
CA ALA A 87 12.30 12.28 6.48
C ALA A 87 12.06 12.37 8.00
N GLY A 88 12.19 13.54 8.60
CA GLY A 88 11.93 13.81 10.02
C GLY A 88 10.44 13.82 10.40
N LEU A 89 10.14 14.26 11.63
CA LEU A 89 8.79 14.14 12.22
C LEU A 89 7.68 14.86 11.46
N GLY A 90 7.97 16.00 10.83
CA GLY A 90 7.00 16.82 10.09
C GLY A 90 7.12 16.71 8.56
N SER A 91 7.98 15.86 8.06
CA SER A 91 8.40 15.82 6.66
C SER A 91 7.81 14.65 5.90
N GLN A 92 6.50 14.59 5.83
CA GLN A 92 5.79 13.64 4.98
C GLN A 92 5.00 14.42 3.92
N ARG A 93 5.25 14.12 2.64
CA ARG A 93 4.57 14.77 1.52
C ARG A 93 4.04 13.74 0.53
N GLU A 94 2.74 13.78 0.26
CA GLU A 94 2.13 12.97 -0.80
C GLU A 94 2.63 13.43 -2.18
N LEU A 95 3.23 12.51 -2.93
CA LEU A 95 3.68 12.72 -4.30
C LEU A 95 2.62 12.27 -5.31
N VAL A 96 2.00 11.13 -5.05
CA VAL A 96 0.96 10.53 -5.89
C VAL A 96 -0.22 10.18 -5.01
N ARG A 97 -1.37 10.77 -5.30
CA ARG A 97 -2.64 10.45 -4.64
C ARG A 97 -3.08 9.03 -4.95
N TRP A 98 -3.92 8.45 -4.10
CA TRP A 98 -4.54 7.16 -4.34
C TRP A 98 -5.14 7.07 -5.75
N THR A 99 -4.63 6.16 -6.56
CA THR A 99 -5.00 5.97 -7.96
C THR A 99 -5.24 4.48 -8.22
N ASP A 100 -6.42 4.13 -8.70
CA ASP A 100 -6.71 2.77 -9.19
C ASP A 100 -5.92 2.51 -10.47
N ILE A 101 -5.08 1.50 -10.48
CA ILE A 101 -4.28 1.13 -11.65
C ILE A 101 -5.08 0.16 -12.51
N ARG A 102 -5.72 0.70 -13.55
CA ARG A 102 -6.61 -0.05 -14.45
C ARG A 102 -6.04 -0.23 -15.85
N ARG A 103 -5.08 0.61 -16.24
CA ARG A 103 -4.48 0.63 -17.59
C ARG A 103 -3.04 1.13 -17.52
N ALA A 104 -2.26 0.82 -18.56
CA ALA A 104 -0.86 1.24 -18.65
C ALA A 104 -0.68 2.76 -18.57
N GLY A 105 -1.66 3.54 -19.06
CA GLY A 105 -1.66 5.00 -18.96
C GLY A 105 -1.59 5.51 -17.53
N ASP A 106 -2.27 4.85 -16.57
CA ASP A 106 -2.28 5.25 -15.17
C ASP A 106 -0.86 5.15 -14.57
N LEU A 107 -0.13 4.07 -14.90
CA LEU A 107 1.28 3.92 -14.50
C LEU A 107 2.20 4.90 -15.21
N ALA A 108 1.95 5.21 -16.48
CA ALA A 108 2.72 6.19 -17.24
C ALA A 108 2.56 7.60 -16.66
N ASP A 109 1.35 7.99 -16.26
CA ASP A 109 1.08 9.28 -15.62
C ASP A 109 1.79 9.39 -14.28
N ILE A 110 1.78 8.33 -13.47
CA ILE A 110 2.52 8.26 -12.20
C ILE A 110 4.03 8.37 -12.46
N ALA A 111 4.56 7.62 -13.41
CA ALA A 111 5.97 7.67 -13.77
C ALA A 111 6.41 9.06 -14.24
N ALA A 112 5.60 9.73 -15.07
CA ALA A 112 5.85 11.10 -15.50
C ALA A 112 5.87 12.09 -14.32
N ARG A 113 4.92 11.94 -13.39
CA ARG A 113 4.85 12.75 -12.17
C ARG A 113 6.10 12.57 -11.30
N LEU A 114 6.53 11.33 -11.06
CA LEU A 114 7.74 11.04 -10.28
C LEU A 114 8.99 11.67 -10.92
N LYS A 115 9.14 11.55 -12.25
CA LYS A 115 10.25 12.16 -12.99
C LYS A 115 10.27 13.68 -12.90
N SER A 116 9.12 14.33 -12.81
CA SER A 116 9.01 15.79 -12.69
C SER A 116 9.08 16.31 -11.25
N THR A 117 9.03 15.41 -10.26
CA THR A 117 9.04 15.79 -8.84
C THR A 117 10.42 16.29 -8.43
N ARG A 118 10.45 17.37 -7.65
CA ARG A 118 11.66 17.92 -7.03
C ARG A 118 11.70 17.53 -5.55
N GLN A 119 12.91 17.28 -5.05
CA GLN A 119 13.14 16.99 -3.63
C GLN A 119 12.58 18.12 -2.76
N SER A 120 11.89 17.77 -1.68
CA SER A 120 11.52 18.70 -0.62
C SER A 120 12.76 19.24 0.09
N PRO A 121 12.66 20.38 0.80
CA PRO A 121 13.72 20.83 1.66
C PRO A 121 14.18 19.70 2.59
N ARG A 122 15.50 19.48 2.64
CA ARG A 122 16.09 18.35 3.37
C ARG A 122 15.92 18.52 4.88
N GLU A 123 15.38 17.52 5.53
CA GLU A 123 15.54 17.31 6.97
C GLU A 123 16.61 16.25 7.20
N VAL A 124 17.49 16.49 8.16
CA VAL A 124 18.64 15.59 8.43
C VAL A 124 18.19 14.28 9.08
N GLN A 125 17.06 14.31 9.75
CA GLN A 125 16.59 13.23 10.63
C GLN A 125 15.79 12.18 9.88
N THR A 126 15.84 10.94 10.39
CA THR A 126 15.20 9.75 9.85
C THR A 126 14.16 9.25 10.85
N ALA A 127 12.86 9.48 10.58
CA ALA A 127 11.75 9.16 11.47
C ALA A 127 10.90 7.99 10.91
N ILE A 128 11.46 6.77 10.89
CA ILE A 128 10.79 5.59 10.30
C ILE A 128 9.44 5.31 10.98
N GLY A 129 9.39 5.34 12.32
CA GLY A 129 8.13 5.11 13.04
C GLY A 129 7.05 6.14 12.69
N GLN A 130 7.43 7.40 12.44
CA GLN A 130 6.50 8.43 11.98
C GLN A 130 6.04 8.17 10.55
N ALA A 131 6.94 7.73 9.65
CA ALA A 131 6.59 7.33 8.28
C ALA A 131 5.62 6.14 8.27
N MET A 132 5.81 5.16 9.18
CA MET A 132 4.88 4.05 9.38
C MET A 132 3.49 4.52 9.79
N LEU A 133 3.42 5.44 10.75
CA LEU A 133 2.14 6.02 11.19
C LEU A 133 1.44 6.79 10.08
N TYR A 134 2.17 7.60 9.32
CA TYR A 134 1.63 8.35 8.19
C TYR A 134 1.08 7.41 7.10
N GLY A 135 1.87 6.41 6.68
CA GLY A 135 1.43 5.41 5.71
C GLY A 135 0.22 4.61 6.18
N GLY A 136 0.21 4.22 7.47
CA GLY A 136 -0.93 3.54 8.10
C GLY A 136 -2.20 4.39 8.10
N GLN A 137 -2.10 5.67 8.43
CA GLN A 137 -3.22 6.62 8.37
C GLN A 137 -3.74 6.80 6.95
N SER A 138 -2.85 6.89 5.97
CA SER A 138 -3.22 6.95 4.54
C SER A 138 -3.99 5.69 4.10
N LEU A 139 -3.61 4.52 4.61
CA LEU A 139 -4.26 3.24 4.35
C LEU A 139 -5.59 3.05 5.09
N ALA A 140 -5.84 3.79 6.17
CA ALA A 140 -7.05 3.63 6.97
C ALA A 140 -8.34 3.88 6.17
N GLY A 141 -8.29 4.77 5.16
CA GLY A 141 -9.40 5.05 4.25
C GLY A 141 -9.62 3.99 3.16
N GLN A 142 -8.74 2.98 3.03
CA GLN A 142 -8.77 1.98 1.96
C GLN A 142 -9.42 0.66 2.41
N THR A 143 -10.57 0.75 3.08
CA THR A 143 -11.25 -0.40 3.71
C THR A 143 -11.93 -1.34 2.72
N ASP A 144 -12.16 -0.89 1.50
CA ASP A 144 -12.72 -1.64 0.39
C ASP A 144 -11.68 -2.48 -0.39
N CYS A 145 -10.38 -2.37 -0.03
CA CYS A 145 -9.32 -3.19 -0.58
C CYS A 145 -9.08 -4.46 0.26
N ARG A 146 -8.84 -5.59 -0.39
CA ARG A 146 -8.59 -6.89 0.28
C ARG A 146 -7.32 -6.90 1.12
N ARG A 147 -6.28 -6.20 0.68
CA ARG A 147 -5.01 -6.04 1.40
C ARG A 147 -4.63 -4.57 1.49
N ARG A 148 -3.94 -4.21 2.56
CA ARG A 148 -3.38 -2.89 2.78
C ARG A 148 -1.90 -3.06 3.07
N THR A 149 -1.06 -2.51 2.21
CA THR A 149 0.40 -2.67 2.29
C THR A 149 1.06 -1.30 2.30
N LEU A 150 1.90 -1.10 3.30
CA LEU A 150 2.86 0.00 3.38
C LEU A 150 4.23 -0.55 2.99
N ASP A 151 4.87 0.10 2.06
CA ASP A 151 6.22 -0.19 1.62
C ASP A 151 7.14 1.00 1.90
N LEU A 152 8.16 0.81 2.72
CA LEU A 152 9.11 1.87 3.08
C LEU A 152 10.49 1.58 2.49
N SER A 153 11.03 2.52 1.71
CA SER A 153 12.45 2.50 1.36
C SER A 153 13.24 3.39 2.32
N GLY A 154 14.44 2.97 2.67
CA GLY A 154 15.32 3.74 3.54
C GLY A 154 16.78 3.26 3.46
N ASP A 155 17.72 4.18 3.72
CA ASP A 155 19.17 3.96 3.70
C ASP A 155 19.82 4.09 5.10
N GLY A 156 18.98 4.20 6.16
CA GLY A 156 19.45 4.35 7.53
C GLY A 156 18.46 3.86 8.59
N GLU A 157 18.95 3.76 9.82
CA GLU A 157 18.13 3.45 11.00
C GLU A 157 17.37 4.70 11.46
N SER A 158 16.24 4.48 12.18
CA SER A 158 15.47 5.58 12.78
C SER A 158 16.28 6.27 13.87
N ASN A 159 16.37 7.60 13.81
CA ASN A 159 17.14 8.39 14.77
C ASN A 159 16.31 9.46 15.51
N ILE A 160 15.00 9.57 15.18
CA ILE A 160 14.06 10.47 15.86
C ILE A 160 12.65 9.91 15.85
N GLY A 161 11.84 10.36 16.79
CA GLY A 161 10.43 9.98 16.92
C GLY A 161 10.23 8.62 17.59
N PRO A 162 9.04 8.03 17.45
CA PRO A 162 8.79 6.71 18.04
C PRO A 162 9.64 5.64 17.34
N ALA A 163 10.15 4.68 18.09
CA ALA A 163 10.84 3.54 17.50
C ALA A 163 9.86 2.75 16.60
N PRO A 164 10.32 2.23 15.44
CA PRO A 164 9.45 1.50 14.51
C PRO A 164 8.69 0.35 15.18
N ARG A 165 9.36 -0.43 16.03
CA ARG A 165 8.75 -1.52 16.78
C ARG A 165 7.62 -1.06 17.71
N ASP A 166 7.77 0.09 18.34
CA ASP A 166 6.79 0.61 19.31
C ASP A 166 5.47 0.99 18.64
N VAL A 167 5.49 1.33 17.36
CA VAL A 167 4.27 1.66 16.59
C VAL A 167 3.57 0.45 15.99
N HIS A 168 4.13 -0.75 16.05
CA HIS A 168 3.52 -1.96 15.48
C HIS A 168 2.10 -2.23 16.01
N ALA A 169 1.84 -1.95 17.28
CA ALA A 169 0.53 -2.13 17.90
C ALA A 169 -0.41 -0.92 17.69
N HIS A 170 0.05 0.15 17.01
CA HIS A 170 -0.76 1.35 16.83
C HIS A 170 -1.97 1.06 15.93
N PRO A 171 -3.18 1.59 16.26
CA PRO A 171 -4.41 1.34 15.50
C PRO A 171 -4.32 1.67 14.00
N ALA A 172 -3.52 2.69 13.62
CA ALA A 172 -3.29 3.03 12.21
C ALA A 172 -2.67 1.89 11.40
N LEU A 173 -1.95 0.97 12.05
CA LEU A 173 -1.34 -0.19 11.40
C LEU A 173 -2.17 -1.47 11.53
N ALA A 174 -3.38 -1.40 12.09
CA ALA A 174 -4.25 -2.57 12.21
C ALA A 174 -4.59 -3.18 10.84
N GLY A 175 -4.21 -4.45 10.60
CA GLY A 175 -4.42 -5.14 9.33
C GLY A 175 -3.59 -4.57 8.15
N VAL A 176 -2.51 -3.85 8.44
CA VAL A 176 -1.53 -3.37 7.45
C VAL A 176 -0.31 -4.28 7.47
N THR A 177 0.12 -4.75 6.30
CA THR A 177 1.44 -5.36 6.11
C THR A 177 2.44 -4.26 5.83
N VAL A 178 3.58 -4.27 6.53
CA VAL A 178 4.68 -3.32 6.30
C VAL A 178 5.86 -4.09 5.70
N ASN A 179 6.23 -3.78 4.48
CA ASN A 179 7.41 -4.26 3.79
C ASN A 179 8.47 -3.17 3.72
N ALA A 180 9.70 -3.53 3.40
CA ALA A 180 10.77 -2.55 3.26
C ALA A 180 11.68 -2.82 2.07
N LEU A 181 12.30 -1.74 1.56
CA LEU A 181 13.44 -1.76 0.67
C LEU A 181 14.61 -1.05 1.35
N VAL A 182 15.62 -1.80 1.71
CA VAL A 182 16.87 -1.27 2.27
C VAL A 182 17.80 -0.84 1.13
N ILE A 183 18.34 0.37 1.23
CA ILE A 183 19.31 0.90 0.26
C ILE A 183 20.67 0.96 0.96
N GLY A 184 21.64 0.21 0.46
CA GLY A 184 23.01 0.26 0.97
C GLY A 184 23.72 1.55 0.56
N ALA A 185 24.74 1.93 1.30
CA ALA A 185 25.61 3.04 0.92
C ALA A 185 26.31 2.76 -0.42
N ASP A 186 26.58 3.80 -1.19
CA ASP A 186 27.20 3.71 -2.52
C ASP A 186 28.45 2.84 -2.53
N ALA A 187 28.39 1.72 -3.25
CA ALA A 187 29.50 0.78 -3.42
C ALA A 187 30.78 1.45 -3.99
N ALA A 188 30.63 2.56 -4.71
CA ALA A 188 31.75 3.30 -5.30
C ALA A 188 32.62 4.03 -4.25
N ARG A 189 32.07 4.32 -3.07
CA ARG A 189 32.80 5.02 -2.01
C ARG A 189 33.54 4.09 -1.05
N TYR A 190 33.11 2.80 -0.88
CA TYR A 190 33.64 1.93 0.17
C TYR A 190 33.61 0.43 -0.21
N LEU A 191 34.50 -0.03 -1.09
CA LEU A 191 34.53 -1.42 -1.62
C LEU A 191 34.58 -2.55 -0.56
N ASN A 192 34.94 -2.29 0.68
CA ASN A 192 35.08 -3.32 1.72
C ASN A 192 34.05 -3.20 2.88
N TYR A 193 33.31 -2.10 2.98
CA TYR A 193 32.34 -1.85 4.07
C TYR A 193 30.90 -2.23 3.68
N THR A 194 30.58 -2.15 2.43
CA THR A 194 29.21 -2.15 1.89
C THR A 194 28.37 -3.41 2.23
N GLN A 195 28.98 -4.60 2.19
CA GLN A 195 28.19 -5.84 2.44
C GLN A 195 27.82 -6.06 3.90
N SER A 196 28.68 -5.66 4.85
CA SER A 196 28.37 -5.78 6.28
C SER A 196 27.34 -4.76 6.72
N GLU A 197 27.40 -3.54 6.20
CA GLU A 197 26.45 -2.45 6.51
C GLU A 197 25.07 -2.76 5.95
N ILE A 198 24.96 -3.21 4.69
CA ILE A 198 23.67 -3.64 4.11
C ILE A 198 23.05 -4.78 4.94
N LYS A 199 23.85 -5.76 5.35
CA LYS A 199 23.34 -6.86 6.18
C LYS A 199 22.85 -6.38 7.55
N GLN A 200 23.59 -5.48 8.18
CA GLN A 200 23.19 -4.91 9.48
C GLN A 200 21.91 -4.09 9.34
N LEU A 201 21.83 -3.24 8.33
CA LEU A 201 20.65 -2.43 8.08
C LEU A 201 19.44 -3.33 7.69
N THR A 202 19.65 -4.36 6.86
CA THR A 202 18.60 -5.35 6.56
C THR A 202 18.09 -6.04 7.83
N ALA A 203 18.97 -6.49 8.71
CA ALA A 203 18.60 -7.11 9.98
C ALA A 203 17.82 -6.14 10.90
N TYR A 204 18.20 -4.85 10.92
CA TYR A 204 17.44 -3.82 11.61
C TYR A 204 16.02 -3.68 11.05
N PHE A 205 15.86 -3.59 9.73
CA PHE A 205 14.53 -3.50 9.12
C PHE A 205 13.70 -4.76 9.32
N GLU A 206 14.33 -5.95 9.29
CA GLU A 206 13.65 -7.23 9.57
C GLU A 206 13.14 -7.33 11.00
N THR A 207 13.85 -6.75 11.97
CA THR A 207 13.50 -6.86 13.40
C THR A 207 12.64 -5.70 13.89
N GLU A 208 12.84 -4.50 13.38
CA GLU A 208 12.21 -3.29 13.91
C GLU A 208 11.10 -2.74 13.00
N VAL A 209 11.20 -2.91 11.67
CA VAL A 209 10.34 -2.15 10.74
C VAL A 209 9.24 -2.99 10.14
N ILE A 210 9.58 -4.17 9.54
CA ILE A 210 8.57 -4.97 8.83
C ILE A 210 7.53 -5.55 9.78
N ARG A 211 6.31 -5.73 9.28
CA ARG A 211 5.17 -6.21 10.06
C ARG A 211 4.19 -6.98 9.18
N GLY A 212 3.72 -8.13 9.66
CA GLY A 212 2.75 -8.99 8.97
C GLY A 212 3.33 -10.36 8.65
N ALA A 213 2.46 -11.36 8.44
CA ALA A 213 2.89 -12.76 8.25
C ALA A 213 3.76 -12.96 6.99
N ASP A 214 3.47 -12.20 5.93
CA ASP A 214 4.16 -12.28 4.64
C ASP A 214 5.08 -11.06 4.41
N ALA A 215 5.42 -10.33 5.49
CA ALA A 215 6.27 -9.15 5.39
C ALA A 215 7.71 -9.55 5.02
N PHE A 216 8.35 -8.73 4.23
CA PHE A 216 9.71 -9.00 3.76
C PHE A 216 10.53 -7.73 3.56
N VAL A 217 11.82 -7.89 3.56
CA VAL A 217 12.80 -6.87 3.18
C VAL A 217 13.40 -7.25 1.83
N GLU A 218 13.51 -6.29 0.93
CA GLU A 218 14.33 -6.34 -0.28
C GLU A 218 15.54 -5.42 -0.09
N ALA A 219 16.67 -5.70 -0.73
CA ALA A 219 17.86 -4.88 -0.62
C ALA A 219 18.38 -4.42 -1.98
N ALA A 220 18.78 -3.15 -2.05
CA ALA A 220 19.50 -2.55 -3.15
C ALA A 220 20.96 -2.30 -2.74
N ILE A 221 21.92 -2.59 -3.62
CA ILE A 221 23.35 -2.34 -3.40
C ILE A 221 23.67 -0.87 -3.77
N GLY A 222 23.07 0.08 -3.05
CA GLY A 222 23.14 1.50 -3.36
C GLY A 222 22.01 1.98 -4.27
N PHE A 223 22.00 3.30 -4.49
CA PHE A 223 20.92 3.94 -5.26
C PHE A 223 20.95 3.59 -6.75
N GLU A 224 22.09 3.22 -7.32
CA GLU A 224 22.19 2.73 -8.70
C GLU A 224 21.45 1.40 -8.92
N ASP A 225 21.33 0.56 -7.88
CA ASP A 225 20.59 -0.71 -7.95
C ASP A 225 19.10 -0.54 -7.61
N PHE A 226 18.68 0.64 -7.15
CA PHE A 226 17.32 0.91 -6.66
C PHE A 226 16.24 0.48 -7.67
N GLN A 227 16.39 0.82 -8.95
CA GLN A 227 15.41 0.41 -9.99
C GLN A 227 15.24 -1.11 -10.05
N LYS A 228 16.34 -1.87 -10.02
CA LYS A 228 16.29 -3.33 -10.11
C LYS A 228 15.69 -3.93 -8.84
N ALA A 229 16.09 -3.45 -7.67
CA ALA A 229 15.56 -3.91 -6.40
C ALA A 229 14.07 -3.58 -6.26
N MET A 230 13.64 -2.38 -6.63
CA MET A 230 12.22 -1.98 -6.64
C MET A 230 11.40 -2.83 -7.64
N THR A 231 11.97 -3.17 -8.80
CA THR A 231 11.30 -4.08 -9.75
C THR A 231 11.08 -5.46 -9.13
N ARG A 232 12.10 -6.09 -8.53
CA ARG A 232 11.98 -7.39 -7.83
C ARG A 232 10.95 -7.31 -6.71
N LYS A 233 11.00 -6.23 -5.92
CA LYS A 233 10.11 -6.00 -4.80
C LYS A 233 8.65 -5.90 -5.23
N LEU A 234 8.35 -5.07 -6.24
CA LEU A 234 6.99 -4.91 -6.77
C LEU A 234 6.45 -6.21 -7.34
N LEU A 235 7.26 -6.99 -8.06
CA LEU A 235 6.86 -8.31 -8.55
C LEU A 235 6.48 -9.22 -7.38
N LYS A 236 7.32 -9.33 -6.35
CA LYS A 236 7.05 -10.17 -5.18
C LYS A 236 5.75 -9.77 -4.46
N GLU A 237 5.48 -8.48 -4.31
CA GLU A 237 4.25 -7.98 -3.68
C GLU A 237 2.99 -8.26 -4.49
N LEU A 238 3.09 -8.13 -5.82
CA LEU A 238 1.96 -8.28 -6.72
C LEU A 238 1.66 -9.75 -7.05
N GLU A 239 2.68 -10.62 -7.13
CA GLU A 239 2.56 -12.07 -7.39
C GLU A 239 1.91 -12.84 -6.24
N THR A 240 2.28 -12.55 -5.00
CA THR A 240 1.71 -13.19 -3.80
C THR A 240 0.18 -13.06 -3.78
N LEU A 241 -0.35 -12.01 -4.39
CA LEU A 241 -1.79 -11.77 -4.48
C LEU A 241 -2.47 -12.57 -5.59
N ALA A 242 -1.80 -12.81 -6.70
CA ALA A 242 -2.35 -13.59 -7.81
C ALA A 242 -2.59 -15.05 -7.38
N VAL A 243 -1.61 -15.66 -6.72
CA VAL A 243 -1.70 -17.04 -6.21
C VAL A 243 -2.79 -17.18 -5.14
N SER A 244 -2.83 -16.27 -4.16
CA SER A 244 -3.85 -16.30 -3.10
C SER A 244 -5.29 -16.10 -3.61
N SER A 245 -5.46 -15.39 -4.73
CA SER A 245 -6.77 -15.15 -5.34
C SER A 245 -7.28 -16.35 -6.14
N LEU A 246 -6.39 -17.22 -6.59
CA LEU A 246 -6.71 -18.43 -7.34
C LEU A 246 -7.00 -19.65 -6.44
N MET A 247 -6.66 -19.58 -5.14
CA MET A 247 -6.95 -20.67 -4.20
C MET A 247 -8.43 -20.67 -3.80
N PRO A 248 -9.10 -21.84 -3.80
CA PRO A 248 -10.46 -22.00 -3.26
C PRO A 248 -10.53 -21.56 -1.79
N PRO A 249 -11.68 -21.06 -1.32
CA PRO A 249 -11.84 -20.53 0.04
C PRO A 249 -11.47 -21.51 1.16
N ASP A 250 -11.60 -22.80 0.91
CA ASP A 250 -11.31 -23.92 1.84
C ASP A 250 -9.82 -24.23 1.98
N GLN A 251 -9.00 -23.79 1.04
CA GLN A 251 -7.54 -24.03 1.03
C GLN A 251 -6.72 -22.80 1.46
N ARG A 252 -7.39 -21.70 1.86
CA ARG A 252 -6.67 -20.51 2.31
C ARG A 252 -6.12 -20.72 3.72
N PRO A 253 -4.86 -20.34 4.00
CA PRO A 253 -4.31 -20.36 5.35
C PRO A 253 -5.20 -19.52 6.28
N ARG A 254 -5.56 -20.06 7.43
CA ARG A 254 -6.25 -19.28 8.47
C ARG A 254 -5.27 -18.22 8.99
N GLN A 255 -5.67 -16.97 8.86
CA GLN A 255 -4.93 -15.82 9.40
C GLN A 255 -5.12 -15.71 10.91
#